data_86108b6c9da7645441b6f37c80bb1b1a
#
_entry.id   86108b6c9da7645441b6f37c80bb1b1a
#
_cell.length_a   1.000
_cell.length_b   1.000
_cell.length_c   1.000
_cell.angle_alpha   90.00
_cell.angle_beta   90.00
_cell.angle_gamma   90.00
#
_symmetry.space_group_name_H-M   'P 1'
#
loop_
_entity.id
_entity.type
_entity.pdbx_description
1 polymer ?
#
loop_
_entity_poly.entity_id
_entity_poly.type
_entity_poly.pdbx_seq_one_letter_code
_entity_poly.pdbx_strand_id
1 'polypeptide(L)'
;IEDIKNTILELGSLFKKEENAKQIISKIDNNLDSLKSIVENKKILIVISPKDSLSNQIYVTGNFLYFEDIIKASGNKNAYFSSHSAQPVVNTEKIINMNPDIIVLLAPYYDGKTKELEDLKRVWAKLPINASKQNNIYAIDKDYAGIPSHRVEYFINDFRKILEDVRNK
;
A
#
# COMPACT_ATOMS: atom_id res chain seq x y z
N ILE A 1 -6.35 9.99 3.47
CA ILE A 1 -5.79 10.96 2.49
C ILE A 1 -6.18 12.39 2.83
N GLU A 2 -7.39 12.66 3.29
CA GLU A 2 -7.84 14.03 3.59
C GLU A 2 -6.96 14.72 4.64
N ASP A 3 -6.51 14.04 5.69
CA ASP A 3 -5.61 14.60 6.70
C ASP A 3 -4.26 15.05 6.09
N ILE A 4 -3.74 14.28 5.11
CA ILE A 4 -2.52 14.65 4.38
C ILE A 4 -2.76 15.94 3.60
N LYS A 5 -3.88 16.06 2.87
CA LYS A 5 -4.23 17.25 2.10
C LYS A 5 -4.43 18.47 3.00
N ASN A 6 -5.13 18.32 4.11
CA ASN A 6 -5.35 19.38 5.08
C ASN A 6 -4.02 19.91 5.65
N THR A 7 -3.10 19.00 6.02
CA THR A 7 -1.76 19.38 6.47
C THR A 7 -0.99 20.15 5.39
N ILE A 8 -1.09 19.75 4.12
CA ILE A 8 -0.46 20.45 2.99
C ILE A 8 -1.03 21.85 2.84
N LEU A 9 -2.35 22.04 2.98
CA LEU A 9 -3.00 23.37 2.92
C LEU A 9 -2.56 24.25 4.08
N GLU A 10 -2.54 23.73 5.30
CA GLU A 10 -2.10 24.47 6.49
C GLU A 10 -0.64 24.95 6.34
N LEU A 11 0.25 24.06 5.90
CA LEU A 11 1.65 24.42 5.63
C LEU A 11 1.75 25.44 4.49
N GLY A 12 0.96 25.28 3.42
CA GLY A 12 0.89 26.23 2.32
C GLY A 12 0.54 27.63 2.79
N SER A 13 -0.49 27.73 3.65
CA SER A 13 -0.91 29.00 4.25
C SER A 13 0.16 29.59 5.16
N LEU A 14 0.74 28.76 6.05
CA LEU A 14 1.78 29.20 7.01
C LEU A 14 3.00 29.77 6.29
N PHE A 15 3.42 29.15 5.19
CA PHE A 15 4.60 29.55 4.42
C PHE A 15 4.28 30.48 3.23
N LYS A 16 3.04 30.94 3.07
CA LYS A 16 2.58 31.77 1.94
C LYS A 16 2.88 31.10 0.59
N LYS A 17 2.55 29.79 0.48
CA LYS A 17 2.75 28.93 -0.68
C LYS A 17 1.43 28.20 -1.08
N GLU A 18 0.30 28.90 -0.99
CA GLU A 18 -1.03 28.33 -1.20
C GLU A 18 -1.19 27.72 -2.59
N GLU A 19 -0.63 28.36 -3.63
CA GLU A 19 -0.70 27.83 -4.99
C GLU A 19 0.10 26.51 -5.15
N ASN A 20 1.26 26.44 -4.50
CA ASN A 20 2.06 25.20 -4.50
C ASN A 20 1.30 24.07 -3.77
N ALA A 21 0.65 24.38 -2.65
CA ALA A 21 -0.15 23.42 -1.91
C ALA A 21 -1.32 22.89 -2.76
N LYS A 22 -2.06 23.76 -3.46
CA LYS A 22 -3.12 23.37 -4.37
C LYS A 22 -2.63 22.48 -5.51
N GLN A 23 -1.47 22.79 -6.10
CA GLN A 23 -0.86 21.98 -7.16
C GLN A 23 -0.49 20.57 -6.67
N ILE A 24 0.05 20.43 -5.45
CA ILE A 24 0.36 19.13 -4.86
C ILE A 24 -0.92 18.33 -4.65
N ILE A 25 -1.97 18.96 -4.09
CA ILE A 25 -3.26 18.30 -3.86
C ILE A 25 -3.88 17.85 -5.18
N SER A 26 -3.88 18.71 -6.20
CA SER A 26 -4.40 18.36 -7.51
C SER A 26 -3.69 17.15 -8.13
N LYS A 27 -2.37 17.02 -7.93
CA LYS A 27 -1.63 15.83 -8.36
C LYS A 27 -2.07 14.57 -7.61
N ILE A 28 -2.25 14.68 -6.28
CA ILE A 28 -2.72 13.55 -5.45
C ILE A 28 -4.10 13.11 -5.96
N ASP A 29 -5.03 14.04 -6.20
CA ASP A 29 -6.39 13.73 -6.65
C ASP A 29 -6.38 13.09 -8.04
N ASN A 30 -5.63 13.64 -8.99
CA ASN A 30 -5.48 13.07 -10.33
C ASN A 30 -4.90 11.65 -10.29
N ASN A 31 -3.92 11.41 -9.41
CA ASN A 31 -3.33 10.09 -9.26
C ASN A 31 -4.32 9.09 -8.62
N LEU A 32 -5.12 9.50 -7.64
CA LEU A 32 -6.19 8.67 -7.09
C LEU A 32 -7.24 8.33 -8.15
N ASP A 33 -7.66 9.31 -8.95
CA ASP A 33 -8.61 9.09 -10.04
C ASP A 33 -8.06 8.13 -11.11
N SER A 34 -6.76 8.14 -11.35
CA SER A 34 -6.10 7.24 -12.30
C SER A 34 -6.09 5.76 -11.87
N LEU A 35 -6.43 5.46 -10.62
CA LEU A 35 -6.53 4.08 -10.13
C LEU A 35 -7.84 3.39 -10.53
N LYS A 36 -8.87 4.18 -10.87
CA LYS A 36 -10.22 3.66 -11.14
C LYS A 36 -10.22 2.72 -12.35
N SER A 37 -10.99 1.66 -12.23
CA SER A 37 -11.27 0.70 -13.32
C SER A 37 -10.04 -0.01 -13.92
N ILE A 38 -8.89 -0.02 -13.24
CA ILE A 38 -7.74 -0.83 -13.66
C ILE A 38 -8.00 -2.30 -13.34
N VAL A 39 -8.24 -2.59 -12.06
CA VAL A 39 -8.65 -3.88 -11.49
C VAL A 39 -9.53 -3.58 -10.30
N GLU A 40 -10.67 -4.27 -10.19
CA GLU A 40 -11.66 -4.02 -9.15
C GLU A 40 -12.01 -5.29 -8.36
N ASN A 41 -12.63 -5.09 -7.18
CA ASN A 41 -13.16 -6.15 -6.32
C ASN A 41 -12.11 -7.15 -5.79
N LYS A 42 -10.82 -6.78 -5.80
CA LYS A 42 -9.74 -7.58 -5.21
C LYS A 42 -9.59 -7.28 -3.71
N LYS A 43 -9.20 -8.32 -2.96
CA LYS A 43 -8.75 -8.17 -1.57
C LYS A 43 -7.26 -7.88 -1.56
N ILE A 44 -6.87 -6.71 -1.10
CA ILE A 44 -5.48 -6.23 -1.09
C ILE A 44 -4.97 -6.20 0.36
N LEU A 45 -3.85 -6.85 0.62
CA LEU A 45 -3.15 -6.81 1.90
C LEU A 45 -1.87 -6.00 1.76
N ILE A 46 -1.74 -4.93 2.53
CA ILE A 46 -0.49 -4.17 2.65
C ILE A 46 0.20 -4.56 3.95
N VAL A 47 1.44 -5.00 3.85
CA VAL A 47 2.28 -5.44 4.97
C VAL A 47 3.33 -4.39 5.27
N ILE A 48 3.43 -3.98 6.54
CA ILE A 48 4.38 -2.97 7.00
C ILE A 48 5.62 -3.68 7.55
N SER A 49 6.81 -3.24 7.13
CA SER A 49 8.10 -3.78 7.57
C SER A 49 8.15 -5.32 7.54
N PRO A 50 7.92 -5.93 6.36
CA PRO A 50 7.92 -7.38 6.22
C PRO A 50 9.29 -7.94 6.59
N LYS A 51 9.30 -9.15 7.18
CA LYS A 51 10.51 -9.88 7.52
C LYS A 51 10.71 -11.05 6.56
N ASP A 52 11.93 -11.52 6.47
CA ASP A 52 12.37 -12.69 5.69
C ASP A 52 11.88 -14.04 6.26
N SER A 53 11.22 -14.00 7.41
CA SER A 53 10.53 -15.14 8.00
C SER A 53 9.10 -14.78 8.34
N LEU A 54 8.15 -15.67 8.03
CA LEU A 54 6.76 -15.55 8.45
C LEU A 54 6.66 -15.85 9.94
N SER A 55 6.49 -14.81 10.74
CA SER A 55 6.38 -14.89 12.20
C SER A 55 4.93 -14.76 12.66
N ASN A 56 4.71 -14.92 13.96
CA ASN A 56 3.41 -14.63 14.58
C ASN A 56 3.15 -13.13 14.78
N GLN A 57 4.05 -12.27 14.32
CA GLN A 57 3.96 -10.82 14.46
C GLN A 57 4.18 -10.14 13.11
N ILE A 58 3.14 -10.15 12.29
CA ILE A 58 3.14 -9.51 10.98
C ILE A 58 2.30 -8.24 11.10
N TYR A 59 2.92 -7.08 10.87
CA TYR A 59 2.24 -5.80 10.87
C TYR A 59 1.57 -5.58 9.52
N VAL A 60 0.26 -5.32 9.54
CA VAL A 60 -0.51 -5.03 8.33
C VAL A 60 -1.21 -3.68 8.45
N THR A 61 -1.66 -3.12 7.35
CA THR A 61 -2.47 -1.91 7.40
C THR A 61 -3.90 -2.27 7.77
N GLY A 62 -4.46 -1.55 8.75
CA GLY A 62 -5.88 -1.53 9.02
C GLY A 62 -6.58 -0.45 8.20
N ASN A 63 -7.88 -0.32 8.41
CA ASN A 63 -8.76 0.64 7.73
C ASN A 63 -8.66 2.09 8.27
N PHE A 64 -7.75 2.38 9.21
CA PHE A 64 -7.52 3.71 9.77
C PHE A 64 -6.32 4.45 9.18
N LEU A 65 -5.59 3.82 8.25
CA LEU A 65 -4.47 4.44 7.56
C LEU A 65 -4.89 4.92 6.17
N TYR A 66 -4.18 5.90 5.65
CA TYR A 66 -4.41 6.48 4.30
C TYR A 66 -4.36 5.44 3.16
N PHE A 67 -3.78 4.28 3.40
CA PHE A 67 -3.80 3.16 2.46
C PHE A 67 -5.20 2.64 2.15
N GLU A 68 -6.10 2.70 3.14
CA GLU A 68 -7.51 2.33 2.97
C GLU A 68 -8.18 3.20 1.92
N ASP A 69 -7.92 4.53 1.95
CA ASP A 69 -8.48 5.47 0.99
C ASP A 69 -7.99 5.17 -0.44
N ILE A 70 -6.69 4.82 -0.58
CA ILE A 70 -6.08 4.48 -1.87
C ILE A 70 -6.66 3.16 -2.41
N ILE A 71 -6.78 2.14 -1.56
CA ILE A 71 -7.38 0.85 -1.93
C ILE A 71 -8.84 1.07 -2.37
N LYS A 72 -9.63 1.84 -1.63
CA LYS A 72 -11.03 2.15 -1.99
C LYS A 72 -11.14 2.97 -3.27
N ALA A 73 -10.28 3.97 -3.46
CA ALA A 73 -10.25 4.78 -4.68
C ALA A 73 -10.03 3.93 -5.94
N SER A 74 -9.31 2.80 -5.81
CA SER A 74 -9.07 1.85 -6.90
C SER A 74 -10.22 0.85 -7.13
N GLY A 75 -11.34 0.93 -6.39
CA GLY A 75 -12.44 -0.03 -6.48
C GLY A 75 -12.17 -1.38 -5.80
N ASN A 76 -11.15 -1.45 -4.97
CA ASN A 76 -10.72 -2.66 -4.26
C ASN A 76 -11.05 -2.60 -2.76
N LYS A 77 -10.73 -3.66 -2.03
CA LYS A 77 -11.02 -3.81 -0.60
C LYS A 77 -9.76 -4.17 0.16
N ASN A 78 -9.58 -3.57 1.34
CA ASN A 78 -8.55 -4.02 2.27
C ASN A 78 -8.87 -5.46 2.71
N ALA A 79 -7.89 -6.34 2.67
CA ALA A 79 -8.05 -7.73 3.10
C ALA A 79 -8.26 -7.85 4.61
N TYR A 80 -7.81 -6.86 5.39
CA TYR A 80 -7.97 -6.81 6.83
C TYR A 80 -8.80 -5.60 7.28
N PHE A 81 -9.87 -5.87 8.01
CA PHE A 81 -10.63 -4.85 8.72
C PHE A 81 -10.29 -4.90 10.21
N SER A 82 -9.96 -3.77 10.81
CA SER A 82 -9.74 -3.61 12.24
C SER A 82 -10.71 -2.58 12.80
N SER A 83 -11.31 -2.88 13.95
CA SER A 83 -12.17 -1.92 14.66
C SER A 83 -11.39 -1.03 15.65
N HIS A 84 -10.13 -1.38 15.96
CA HIS A 84 -9.42 -0.78 17.10
C HIS A 84 -7.98 -0.37 16.81
N SER A 85 -7.38 -0.74 15.67
CA SER A 85 -5.96 -0.48 15.42
C SER A 85 -5.69 -0.06 13.98
N ALA A 86 -4.86 0.99 13.81
CA ALA A 86 -4.36 1.43 12.51
C ALA A 86 -3.35 0.43 11.93
N GLN A 87 -2.51 -0.16 12.78
CA GLN A 87 -1.49 -1.15 12.42
C GLN A 87 -1.70 -2.43 13.21
N PRO A 88 -2.69 -3.25 12.86
CA PRO A 88 -2.91 -4.52 13.53
C PRO A 88 -1.76 -5.50 13.30
N VAL A 89 -1.55 -6.36 14.30
CA VAL A 89 -0.60 -7.46 14.23
C VAL A 89 -1.36 -8.75 13.99
N VAL A 90 -0.95 -9.49 12.98
CA VAL A 90 -1.56 -10.78 12.61
C VAL A 90 -0.50 -11.87 12.54
N ASN A 91 -0.95 -13.12 12.54
CA ASN A 91 -0.11 -14.29 12.28
C ASN A 91 -0.34 -14.82 10.85
N THR A 92 0.49 -15.76 10.45
CA THR A 92 0.41 -16.40 9.14
C THR A 92 -0.95 -17.06 8.88
N GLU A 93 -1.53 -17.73 9.89
CA GLU A 93 -2.83 -18.39 9.79
C GLU A 93 -3.94 -17.36 9.45
N LYS A 94 -3.91 -16.21 10.11
CA LYS A 94 -4.87 -15.13 9.83
C LYS A 94 -4.76 -14.63 8.40
N ILE A 95 -3.54 -14.53 7.84
CA ILE A 95 -3.32 -14.13 6.45
C ILE A 95 -3.88 -15.18 5.49
N ILE A 96 -3.65 -16.47 5.77
CA ILE A 96 -4.22 -17.57 4.96
C ILE A 96 -5.75 -17.51 4.98
N ASN A 97 -6.35 -17.28 6.14
CA ASN A 97 -7.81 -17.18 6.27
C ASN A 97 -8.40 -15.93 5.56
N MET A 98 -7.68 -14.81 5.54
CA MET A 98 -8.06 -13.64 4.76
C MET A 98 -8.03 -13.93 3.25
N ASN A 99 -7.10 -14.77 2.81
CA ASN A 99 -6.88 -15.16 1.42
C ASN A 99 -6.85 -13.93 0.49
N PRO A 100 -5.85 -13.03 0.63
CA PRO A 100 -5.74 -11.85 -0.22
C PRO A 100 -5.44 -12.23 -1.69
N ASP A 101 -5.94 -11.40 -2.62
CA ASP A 101 -5.69 -11.53 -4.06
C ASP A 101 -4.41 -10.83 -4.50
N ILE A 102 -4.00 -9.81 -3.74
CA ILE A 102 -2.78 -9.01 -3.96
C ILE A 102 -2.12 -8.77 -2.60
N ILE A 103 -0.80 -8.92 -2.53
CA ILE A 103 0.02 -8.50 -1.38
C ILE A 103 1.01 -7.43 -1.82
N VAL A 104 1.08 -6.34 -1.05
CA VAL A 104 2.06 -5.28 -1.21
C VAL A 104 2.91 -5.19 0.06
N LEU A 105 4.20 -5.46 -0.08
CA LEU A 105 5.18 -5.43 1.00
C LEU A 105 5.85 -4.05 1.02
N LEU A 106 5.69 -3.28 2.10
CA LEU A 106 6.41 -2.01 2.29
C LEU A 106 7.77 -2.30 2.92
N ALA A 107 8.81 -2.31 2.10
CA ALA A 107 10.13 -2.82 2.44
C ALA A 107 11.26 -1.79 2.24
N PRO A 108 11.19 -0.59 2.86
CA PRO A 108 12.16 0.50 2.64
C PRO A 108 13.61 0.12 3.02
N TYR A 109 13.79 -0.84 3.92
CA TYR A 109 15.12 -1.33 4.32
C TYR A 109 15.83 -2.17 3.24
N TYR A 110 15.12 -2.50 2.15
CA TYR A 110 15.63 -3.27 1.02
C TYR A 110 15.95 -2.40 -0.19
N ASP A 111 15.94 -1.06 -0.07
CA ASP A 111 16.32 -0.17 -1.17
C ASP A 111 17.72 -0.50 -1.68
N GLY A 112 17.84 -0.75 -2.99
CA GLY A 112 19.06 -1.18 -3.65
C GLY A 112 19.47 -2.65 -3.41
N LYS A 113 18.71 -3.42 -2.63
CA LYS A 113 18.99 -4.83 -2.29
C LYS A 113 18.08 -5.77 -3.08
N THR A 114 18.22 -5.80 -4.39
CA THR A 114 17.32 -6.54 -5.29
C THR A 114 17.22 -8.03 -4.96
N LYS A 115 18.35 -8.69 -4.64
CA LYS A 115 18.37 -10.12 -4.33
C LYS A 115 17.60 -10.42 -3.04
N GLU A 116 17.86 -9.66 -1.99
CA GLU A 116 17.21 -9.81 -0.69
C GLU A 116 15.71 -9.50 -0.78
N LEU A 117 15.32 -8.53 -1.63
CA LEU A 117 13.92 -8.21 -1.89
C LEU A 117 13.19 -9.37 -2.60
N GLU A 118 13.83 -10.02 -3.57
CA GLU A 118 13.28 -11.21 -4.23
C GLU A 118 13.20 -12.40 -3.27
N ASP A 119 14.19 -12.60 -2.40
CA ASP A 119 14.15 -13.64 -1.38
C ASP A 119 13.02 -13.40 -0.37
N LEU A 120 12.78 -12.14 0.03
CA LEU A 120 11.63 -11.74 0.84
C LEU A 120 10.31 -12.13 0.14
N LYS A 121 10.12 -11.76 -1.12
CA LYS A 121 8.91 -12.10 -1.89
C LYS A 121 8.68 -13.61 -1.98
N ARG A 122 9.74 -14.40 -2.14
CA ARG A 122 9.67 -15.88 -2.19
C ARG A 122 9.13 -16.49 -0.91
N VAL A 123 9.40 -15.88 0.25
CA VAL A 123 8.85 -16.37 1.53
C VAL A 123 7.31 -16.27 1.50
N TRP A 124 6.78 -15.15 1.04
CA TRP A 124 5.35 -14.90 0.92
C TRP A 124 4.68 -15.75 -0.17
N ALA A 125 5.41 -16.02 -1.27
CA ALA A 125 4.93 -16.84 -2.38
C ALA A 125 4.66 -18.32 -2.00
N LYS A 126 5.16 -18.78 -0.85
CA LYS A 126 4.90 -20.14 -0.35
C LYS A 126 3.55 -20.28 0.36
N LEU A 127 2.86 -19.18 0.65
CA LEU A 127 1.55 -19.23 1.31
C LEU A 127 0.48 -19.78 0.38
N PRO A 128 -0.46 -20.62 0.86
CA PRO A 128 -1.54 -21.20 0.06
C PRO A 128 -2.70 -20.20 -0.13
N ILE A 129 -2.42 -19.04 -0.69
CA ILE A 129 -3.36 -17.92 -0.89
C ILE A 129 -3.48 -17.54 -2.36
N ASN A 130 -4.51 -16.78 -2.71
CA ASN A 130 -4.76 -16.33 -4.09
C ASN A 130 -3.58 -15.50 -4.64
N ALA A 131 -3.04 -14.58 -3.85
CA ALA A 131 -1.91 -13.75 -4.25
C ALA A 131 -0.68 -14.59 -4.68
N SER A 132 -0.38 -15.66 -3.95
CA SER A 132 0.72 -16.57 -4.28
C SER A 132 0.43 -17.37 -5.56
N LYS A 133 -0.78 -17.92 -5.68
CA LYS A 133 -1.20 -18.72 -6.84
C LYS A 133 -1.18 -17.92 -8.15
N GLN A 134 -1.46 -16.61 -8.07
CA GLN A 134 -1.53 -15.70 -9.21
C GLN A 134 -0.24 -14.88 -9.39
N ASN A 135 0.79 -15.13 -8.57
CA ASN A 135 2.04 -14.37 -8.56
C ASN A 135 1.84 -12.85 -8.35
N ASN A 136 0.87 -12.49 -7.48
CA ASN A 136 0.51 -11.10 -7.16
C ASN A 136 1.12 -10.65 -5.83
N ILE A 137 2.42 -10.90 -5.64
CA ILE A 137 3.19 -10.46 -4.47
C ILE A 137 4.19 -9.41 -4.94
N TYR A 138 3.99 -8.18 -4.49
CA TYR A 138 4.78 -7.02 -4.87
C TYR A 138 5.50 -6.45 -3.66
N ALA A 139 6.57 -5.72 -3.91
CA ALA A 139 7.28 -5.00 -2.87
C ALA A 139 7.60 -3.58 -3.34
N ILE A 140 7.47 -2.61 -2.43
CA ILE A 140 7.89 -1.23 -2.63
C ILE A 140 9.01 -0.97 -1.63
N ASP A 141 10.23 -0.81 -2.14
CA ASP A 141 11.46 -0.67 -1.36
C ASP A 141 11.81 0.78 -1.03
N LYS A 142 10.95 1.73 -1.36
CA LYS A 142 11.20 3.17 -1.20
C LYS A 142 10.67 3.70 0.13
N ASP A 143 11.40 4.67 0.70
CA ASP A 143 11.11 5.29 2.00
C ASP A 143 9.74 5.98 2.05
N TYR A 144 9.30 6.58 0.93
CA TYR A 144 8.02 7.26 0.86
C TYR A 144 6.81 6.33 1.05
N ALA A 145 6.99 5.02 0.84
CA ALA A 145 5.87 4.08 0.86
C ALA A 145 5.15 3.98 2.22
N GLY A 146 5.87 4.25 3.32
CA GLY A 146 5.31 4.19 4.67
C GLY A 146 5.05 5.56 5.32
N ILE A 147 5.28 6.68 4.61
CA ILE A 147 5.25 8.02 5.20
C ILE A 147 4.04 8.81 4.70
N PRO A 148 3.09 9.21 5.60
CA PRO A 148 1.96 10.05 5.23
C PRO A 148 2.42 11.50 4.98
N SER A 149 2.81 11.83 3.75
CA SER A 149 3.32 13.13 3.35
C SER A 149 2.87 13.47 1.92
N HIS A 150 3.29 14.64 1.41
CA HIS A 150 3.09 15.01 0.01
C HIS A 150 3.64 13.97 -0.98
N ARG A 151 4.62 13.14 -0.58
CA ARG A 151 5.17 12.04 -1.40
C ARG A 151 4.24 10.83 -1.52
N VAL A 152 3.05 10.87 -0.93
CA VAL A 152 2.02 9.83 -1.14
C VAL A 152 1.69 9.65 -2.62
N GLU A 153 1.87 10.68 -3.45
CA GLU A 153 1.70 10.59 -4.90
C GLU A 153 2.60 9.52 -5.54
N TYR A 154 3.81 9.31 -5.02
CA TYR A 154 4.72 8.27 -5.52
C TYR A 154 4.23 6.88 -5.18
N PHE A 155 3.73 6.70 -3.94
CA PHE A 155 3.11 5.43 -3.56
C PHE A 155 1.88 5.12 -4.43
N ILE A 156 1.02 6.10 -4.70
CA ILE A 156 -0.16 5.93 -5.56
C ILE A 156 0.27 5.51 -6.98
N ASN A 157 1.32 6.10 -7.52
CA ASN A 157 1.86 5.72 -8.83
C ASN A 157 2.43 4.30 -8.87
N ASP A 158 3.14 3.87 -7.83
CA ASP A 158 3.64 2.50 -7.76
C ASP A 158 2.50 1.50 -7.56
N PHE A 159 1.50 1.86 -6.75
CA PHE A 159 0.29 1.06 -6.57
C PHE A 159 -0.49 0.92 -7.89
N ARG A 160 -0.56 1.97 -8.70
CA ARG A 160 -1.14 1.92 -10.04
C ARG A 160 -0.42 0.92 -10.94
N LYS A 161 0.92 0.95 -10.97
CA LYS A 161 1.72 -0.02 -11.75
C LYS A 161 1.46 -1.46 -11.31
N ILE A 162 1.31 -1.68 -10.00
CA ILE A 162 0.93 -3.00 -9.44
C ILE A 162 -0.42 -3.45 -10.00
N LEU A 163 -1.44 -2.58 -9.97
CA LEU A 163 -2.76 -2.91 -10.50
C LEU A 163 -2.74 -3.17 -12.01
N GLU A 164 -1.96 -2.38 -12.77
CA GLU A 164 -1.75 -2.59 -14.20
C GLU A 164 -1.10 -3.95 -14.50
N ASP A 165 -0.10 -4.36 -13.71
CA ASP A 165 0.54 -5.68 -13.84
C ASP A 165 -0.44 -6.82 -13.51
N VAL A 166 -1.26 -6.66 -12.46
CA VAL A 166 -2.31 -7.63 -12.12
C VAL A 166 -3.35 -7.77 -13.23
N ARG A 167 -3.71 -6.67 -13.90
CA ARG A 167 -4.66 -6.68 -15.03
C ARG A 167 -4.10 -7.44 -16.24
N ASN A 168 -2.80 -7.35 -16.46
CA ASN A 168 -2.13 -7.88 -17.66
C ASN A 168 -1.75 -9.37 -17.53
N LYS A 169 -1.97 -9.98 -16.36
CA LYS A 169 -1.76 -11.42 -16.10
C LYS A 169 -3.01 -12.23 -16.42
#